data_54afe7c42cda17e9a8fdaa28cbf13468
#
_entry.id   54afe7c42cda17e9a8fdaa28cbf13468
#
_cell.length_a   1.000
_cell.length_b   1.000
_cell.length_c   1.000
_cell.angle_alpha   90.00
_cell.angle_beta   90.00
_cell.angle_gamma   90.00
#
_symmetry.space_group_name_H-M   'P 1'
#
loop_
_entity.id
_entity.type
_entity.pdbx_description
1 polymer ?
#
loop_
_entity_poly.entity_id
_entity_poly.type
_entity_poly.pdbx_seq_one_letter_code
_entity_poly.pdbx_strand_id
1 'polypeptide(L)'
;MEIPYEILIKYCKNECNIQEKRFIEDWLAADDNNLNTFLDLQKEWIYINQPSYVIPDKEAVWKQVCNKTDYKQYLEKGTGVRKKHSTPYTMWALTAVLILSLLTISGYLINNAYRPKSFTHISTQWGEKSQAILADGTKVWLNSKSELSFASDYNDENRSIEAHGELFFDVAHDQDKPFIVDIGKVKIRVLGTSFNVSNYEGDDFFEISLIEGEVEVLDAKKNKHMFNLSPSQRAHINKHNLKYEIINEDTEEAKLWTANKLLIHNATVYTAIKKLERWYGVNISYSQLDESKRYTFLLNTESLREFLDLFNKITPIEYEIYDNSVKIKGK
;
A
#
# COMPACT_ATOMS: atom_id res chain seq x y z
N MET A 1 -18.08 -18.34 24.97
CA MET A 1 -17.18 -19.03 25.97
C MET A 1 -16.28 -17.95 26.54
N GLU A 2 -16.30 -17.72 27.87
CA GLU A 2 -15.42 -16.72 28.47
C GLU A 2 -14.00 -17.29 28.56
N ILE A 3 -13.01 -16.53 28.07
CA ILE A 3 -11.61 -16.91 28.15
C ILE A 3 -11.00 -16.28 29.43
N PRO A 4 -10.20 -17.03 30.24
CA PRO A 4 -9.50 -16.45 31.37
C PRO A 4 -8.49 -15.40 30.91
N TYR A 5 -8.54 -14.21 31.48
CA TYR A 5 -7.64 -13.08 31.18
C TYR A 5 -6.15 -13.45 31.31
N GLU A 6 -5.84 -14.35 32.23
CA GLU A 6 -4.46 -14.83 32.46
C GLU A 6 -3.84 -15.52 31.23
N ILE A 7 -4.67 -16.23 30.46
CA ILE A 7 -4.19 -16.94 29.25
C ILE A 7 -3.92 -15.95 28.13
N LEU A 8 -4.75 -14.89 27.99
CA LEU A 8 -4.53 -13.82 27.02
C LEU A 8 -3.24 -13.02 27.34
N ILE A 9 -2.96 -12.77 28.61
CA ILE A 9 -1.71 -12.11 29.04
C ILE A 9 -0.49 -12.99 28.75
N LYS A 10 -0.57 -14.30 28.97
CA LYS A 10 0.49 -15.25 28.59
C LYS A 10 0.74 -15.25 27.08
N TYR A 11 -0.31 -15.12 26.29
CA TYR A 11 -0.18 -15.05 24.84
C TYR A 11 0.55 -13.78 24.41
N CYS A 12 0.23 -12.63 25.00
CA CYS A 12 0.94 -11.36 24.76
C CYS A 12 2.42 -11.42 25.17
N LYS A 13 2.76 -12.24 26.17
CA LYS A 13 4.15 -12.49 26.63
C LYS A 13 4.89 -13.54 25.80
N ASN A 14 4.20 -14.21 24.87
CA ASN A 14 4.73 -15.38 24.14
C ASN A 14 5.10 -16.58 25.04
N GLU A 15 4.40 -16.73 26.16
CA GLU A 15 4.63 -17.77 27.21
C GLU A 15 3.60 -18.90 27.14
N CYS A 16 2.70 -18.93 26.15
CA CYS A 16 1.68 -19.95 25.99
C CYS A 16 2.27 -21.29 25.52
N ASN A 17 1.79 -22.37 26.10
CA ASN A 17 2.01 -23.72 25.56
C ASN A 17 1.13 -23.97 24.31
N ILE A 18 1.38 -25.10 23.62
CA ILE A 18 0.71 -25.46 22.36
C ILE A 18 -0.82 -25.60 22.53
N GLN A 19 -1.28 -26.11 23.66
CA GLN A 19 -2.71 -26.31 23.94
C GLN A 19 -3.41 -24.96 24.23
N GLU A 20 -2.78 -24.09 25.04
CA GLU A 20 -3.26 -22.74 25.34
C GLU A 20 -3.34 -21.88 24.07
N LYS A 21 -2.34 -22.01 23.19
CA LYS A 21 -2.31 -21.28 21.91
C LYS A 21 -3.46 -21.68 21.00
N ARG A 22 -3.70 -22.98 20.85
CA ARG A 22 -4.82 -23.52 20.06
C ARG A 22 -6.16 -23.07 20.63
N PHE A 23 -6.30 -23.08 21.94
CA PHE A 23 -7.51 -22.63 22.61
C PHE A 23 -7.82 -21.15 22.34
N ILE A 24 -6.79 -20.28 22.29
CA ILE A 24 -6.95 -18.87 21.94
C ILE A 24 -7.31 -18.70 20.45
N GLU A 25 -6.69 -19.45 19.55
CA GLU A 25 -6.98 -19.41 18.12
C GLU A 25 -8.45 -19.83 17.84
N ASP A 26 -8.93 -20.88 18.49
CA ASP A 26 -10.33 -21.33 18.40
C ASP A 26 -11.30 -20.29 18.99
N TRP A 27 -10.93 -19.65 20.08
CA TRP A 27 -11.75 -18.61 20.70
C TRP A 27 -11.81 -17.34 19.83
N LEU A 28 -10.70 -16.93 19.20
CA LEU A 28 -10.67 -15.80 18.27
C LEU A 28 -11.50 -16.06 17.00
N ALA A 29 -11.53 -17.31 16.53
CA ALA A 29 -12.30 -17.69 15.37
C ALA A 29 -13.81 -17.84 15.65
N ALA A 30 -14.22 -17.90 16.92
CA ALA A 30 -15.60 -18.16 17.29
C ALA A 30 -16.53 -16.95 17.23
N ASP A 31 -16.02 -15.72 17.37
CA ASP A 31 -16.81 -14.49 17.38
C ASP A 31 -15.91 -13.26 17.12
N ASP A 32 -16.36 -12.38 16.22
CA ASP A 32 -15.66 -11.11 15.89
C ASP A 32 -15.47 -10.19 17.11
N ASN A 33 -16.36 -10.25 18.12
CA ASN A 33 -16.21 -9.53 19.38
C ASN A 33 -15.02 -10.00 20.19
N ASN A 34 -14.61 -11.27 20.06
CA ASN A 34 -13.45 -11.82 20.76
C ASN A 34 -12.16 -11.22 20.22
N LEU A 35 -12.11 -11.00 18.91
CA LEU A 35 -10.99 -10.31 18.27
C LEU A 35 -10.85 -8.86 18.76
N ASN A 36 -11.96 -8.14 18.85
CA ASN A 36 -11.96 -6.76 19.36
C ASN A 36 -11.48 -6.71 20.82
N THR A 37 -11.97 -7.61 21.66
CA THR A 37 -11.55 -7.74 23.07
C THR A 37 -10.05 -8.04 23.20
N PHE A 38 -9.53 -8.91 22.34
CA PHE A 38 -8.10 -9.22 22.32
C PHE A 38 -7.25 -8.03 21.87
N LEU A 39 -7.66 -7.31 20.84
CA LEU A 39 -6.95 -6.13 20.32
C LEU A 39 -6.90 -4.99 21.35
N ASP A 40 -7.96 -4.78 22.11
CA ASP A 40 -7.99 -3.77 23.16
C ASP A 40 -7.05 -4.13 24.32
N LEU A 41 -7.03 -5.40 24.73
CA LEU A 41 -6.09 -5.92 25.72
C LEU A 41 -4.63 -5.80 25.26
N GLN A 42 -4.36 -6.06 23.99
CA GLN A 42 -3.03 -5.93 23.42
C GLN A 42 -2.55 -4.46 23.42
N LYS A 43 -3.44 -3.51 23.12
CA LYS A 43 -3.14 -2.07 23.22
C LYS A 43 -2.78 -1.65 24.64
N GLU A 44 -3.60 -2.08 25.63
CA GLU A 44 -3.35 -1.80 27.04
C GLU A 44 -2.02 -2.42 27.52
N TRP A 45 -1.73 -3.65 27.11
CA TRP A 45 -0.48 -4.34 27.42
C TRP A 45 0.74 -3.60 26.87
N ILE A 46 0.69 -3.14 25.61
CA ILE A 46 1.77 -2.35 25.00
C ILE A 46 1.96 -1.03 25.77
N TYR A 47 0.87 -0.37 26.17
CA TYR A 47 0.92 0.89 26.91
C TYR A 47 1.55 0.74 28.31
N ILE A 48 1.20 -0.32 29.04
CA ILE A 48 1.70 -0.60 30.40
C ILE A 48 3.18 -1.03 30.39
N ASN A 49 3.63 -1.76 29.36
CA ASN A 49 5.00 -2.28 29.26
C ASN A 49 5.96 -1.39 28.45
N GLN A 50 5.55 -0.20 28.04
CA GLN A 50 6.50 0.79 27.53
C GLN A 50 7.45 1.20 28.70
N PRO A 51 8.77 1.18 28.50
CA PRO A 51 9.69 1.68 29.53
C PRO A 51 9.34 3.15 29.77
N SER A 52 8.91 3.45 31.00
CA SER A 52 8.65 4.81 31.45
C SER A 52 9.90 5.64 31.25
N TYR A 53 9.97 6.44 30.21
CA TYR A 53 10.96 7.48 30.10
C TYR A 53 10.62 8.52 31.17
N VAL A 54 11.22 8.36 32.35
CA VAL A 54 11.23 9.41 33.36
C VAL A 54 12.08 10.53 32.79
N ILE A 55 11.43 11.60 32.35
CA ILE A 55 12.13 12.84 31.98
C ILE A 55 12.80 13.33 33.29
N PRO A 56 14.13 13.30 33.38
CA PRO A 56 14.76 13.73 34.61
C PRO A 56 14.46 15.21 34.84
N ASP A 57 14.10 15.58 36.06
CA ASP A 57 13.89 16.97 36.44
C ASP A 57 15.16 17.77 36.14
N LYS A 58 15.04 18.69 35.22
CA LYS A 58 16.12 19.49 34.65
C LYS A 58 16.86 20.29 35.75
N GLU A 59 16.16 20.72 36.81
CA GLU A 59 16.72 21.42 37.94
C GLU A 59 17.51 20.50 38.90
N ALA A 60 17.02 19.27 39.09
CA ALA A 60 17.69 18.27 39.92
C ALA A 60 19.01 17.81 39.27
N VAL A 61 19.02 17.59 37.96
CA VAL A 61 20.23 17.25 37.17
C VAL A 61 21.21 18.42 37.19
N TRP A 62 20.73 19.67 37.03
CA TRP A 62 21.59 20.86 37.07
C TRP A 62 22.22 21.09 38.43
N LYS A 63 21.48 20.87 39.51
CA LYS A 63 22.04 20.91 40.91
C LYS A 63 23.13 19.86 41.12
N GLN A 64 22.98 18.66 40.58
CA GLN A 64 24.01 17.61 40.66
C GLN A 64 25.28 17.96 39.88
N VAL A 65 25.13 18.56 38.69
CA VAL A 65 26.28 19.03 37.89
C VAL A 65 27.01 20.18 38.62
N CYS A 66 26.29 21.13 39.18
CA CYS A 66 26.87 22.25 39.93
C CYS A 66 27.58 21.81 41.23
N ASN A 67 27.11 20.73 41.87
CA ASN A 67 27.76 20.19 43.08
C ASN A 67 28.99 19.30 42.78
N LYS A 68 29.13 18.76 41.55
CA LYS A 68 30.29 17.93 41.15
C LYS A 68 31.42 18.75 40.49
N THR A 69 31.15 19.93 40.08
CA THR A 69 32.15 20.87 39.57
C THR A 69 32.37 21.94 40.64
N ASP A 70 33.62 22.17 41.07
CA ASP A 70 34.01 23.23 41.97
C ASP A 70 33.78 24.64 41.38
N TYR A 71 32.53 24.85 40.92
CA TYR A 71 32.13 26.13 40.28
C TYR A 71 32.21 27.30 41.21
N LYS A 72 32.10 27.10 42.55
CA LYS A 72 32.31 28.13 43.54
C LYS A 72 33.74 28.67 43.60
N GLN A 73 34.73 27.85 43.28
CA GLN A 73 36.14 28.24 43.32
C GLN A 73 36.52 29.11 42.09
N TYR A 74 35.73 29.06 41.01
CA TYR A 74 35.95 29.89 39.84
C TYR A 74 35.38 31.31 39.97
N LEU A 75 34.41 31.54 40.83
CA LEU A 75 33.80 32.85 41.03
C LEU A 75 34.59 33.76 41.96
N GLU A 76 35.43 33.19 42.85
CA GLU A 76 36.23 33.99 43.82
C GLU A 76 37.64 34.37 43.34
N LYS A 77 38.11 33.88 42.21
CA LYS A 77 39.38 34.23 41.57
C LYS A 77 39.16 35.11 40.34
N GLY A 78 38.73 36.33 40.63
CA GLY A 78 38.62 36.99 39.38
C GLY A 78 38.86 38.38 39.29
N THR A 79 38.74 39.26 39.60
CA THR A 79 38.79 40.66 39.11
C THR A 79 40.20 41.16 38.86
N GLY A 80 40.80 40.61 37.90
CA GLY A 80 41.97 41.22 37.25
C GLY A 80 41.70 41.26 35.73
N VAL A 81 40.94 42.25 35.28
CA VAL A 81 40.76 42.49 33.86
C VAL A 81 42.06 43.02 33.28
N ARG A 82 43.02 42.13 33.04
CA ARG A 82 44.09 42.44 32.07
C ARG A 82 43.39 42.51 30.68
N LYS A 83 43.21 43.69 30.13
CA LYS A 83 42.97 43.87 28.70
C LYS A 83 44.10 43.18 27.92
N LYS A 84 43.92 41.91 27.62
CA LYS A 84 44.77 41.19 26.69
C LYS A 84 44.30 41.67 25.28
N HIS A 85 45.17 42.38 24.59
CA HIS A 85 44.97 42.59 23.18
C HIS A 85 44.69 41.26 22.54
N SER A 86 43.48 41.05 22.04
CA SER A 86 43.09 39.86 21.31
C SER A 86 43.98 39.79 20.08
N THR A 87 44.91 38.86 20.09
CA THR A 87 45.74 38.61 18.93
C THR A 87 44.84 38.17 17.76
N PRO A 88 45.16 38.56 16.53
CA PRO A 88 44.31 38.18 15.34
C PRO A 88 44.05 36.69 15.22
N TYR A 89 44.82 35.82 15.90
CA TYR A 89 44.63 34.38 15.97
C TYR A 89 43.29 33.94 16.54
N THR A 90 42.71 34.69 17.52
CA THR A 90 41.39 34.32 18.10
C THR A 90 40.25 34.54 17.11
N MET A 91 40.36 35.58 16.31
CA MET A 91 39.37 35.83 15.22
C MET A 91 39.48 34.76 14.14
N TRP A 92 40.68 34.38 13.75
CA TRP A 92 40.90 33.27 12.78
C TRP A 92 40.43 31.92 13.32
N ALA A 93 40.61 31.64 14.61
CA ALA A 93 40.10 30.41 15.23
C ALA A 93 38.57 30.37 15.24
N LEU A 94 37.89 31.49 15.56
CA LEU A 94 36.43 31.58 15.53
C LEU A 94 35.88 31.40 14.11
N THR A 95 36.52 32.02 13.10
CA THR A 95 36.11 31.83 11.69
C THR A 95 36.34 30.43 11.21
N ALA A 96 37.43 29.74 11.62
CA ALA A 96 37.69 28.37 11.28
C ALA A 96 36.62 27.41 11.86
N VAL A 97 36.20 27.63 13.12
CA VAL A 97 35.11 26.86 13.75
C VAL A 97 33.78 27.06 13.03
N LEU A 98 33.50 28.32 12.64
CA LEU A 98 32.28 28.65 11.90
C LEU A 98 32.25 28.00 10.51
N ILE A 99 33.37 28.02 9.80
CA ILE A 99 33.51 27.35 8.49
C ILE A 99 33.37 25.82 8.65
N LEU A 100 34.00 25.23 9.67
CA LEU A 100 33.90 23.79 9.92
C LEU A 100 32.47 23.39 10.27
N SER A 101 31.76 24.17 11.06
CA SER A 101 30.35 23.92 11.39
C SER A 101 29.45 24.04 10.16
N LEU A 102 29.67 25.04 9.30
CA LEU A 102 28.95 25.19 8.04
C LEU A 102 29.23 24.02 7.08
N LEU A 103 30.48 23.57 6.98
CA LEU A 103 30.85 22.40 6.16
C LEU A 103 30.21 21.12 6.70
N THR A 104 30.18 20.91 8.01
CA THR A 104 29.53 19.73 8.59
C THR A 104 28.02 19.76 8.41
N ILE A 105 27.38 20.91 8.60
CA ILE A 105 25.94 21.09 8.36
C ILE A 105 25.63 20.92 6.88
N SER A 106 26.43 21.54 6.00
CA SER A 106 26.26 21.39 4.55
C SER A 106 26.46 19.94 4.12
N GLY A 107 27.50 19.25 4.60
CA GLY A 107 27.73 17.85 4.36
C GLY A 107 26.59 16.96 4.86
N TYR A 108 26.03 17.25 6.04
CA TYR A 108 24.86 16.56 6.57
C TYR A 108 23.62 16.77 5.71
N LEU A 109 23.34 18.03 5.31
CA LEU A 109 22.18 18.35 4.46
C LEU A 109 22.32 17.73 3.07
N ILE A 110 23.53 17.77 2.47
CA ILE A 110 23.81 17.13 1.19
C ILE A 110 23.62 15.60 1.31
N ASN A 111 24.23 14.97 2.31
CA ASN A 111 24.09 13.53 2.53
C ASN A 111 22.64 13.12 2.77
N ASN A 112 21.86 13.93 3.48
CA ASN A 112 20.45 13.67 3.71
C ASN A 112 19.60 13.87 2.44
N ALA A 113 19.92 14.87 1.61
CA ALA A 113 19.25 15.14 0.34
C ALA A 113 19.55 14.06 -0.73
N TYR A 114 20.73 13.44 -0.68
CA TYR A 114 21.14 12.37 -1.62
C TYR A 114 20.99 10.96 -1.06
N ARG A 115 20.29 10.77 0.04
CA ARG A 115 19.98 9.40 0.50
C ARG A 115 19.17 8.69 -0.57
N PRO A 116 19.63 7.53 -1.07
CA PRO A 116 18.84 6.76 -2.02
C PRO A 116 17.52 6.37 -1.33
N LYS A 117 16.40 6.74 -1.96
CA LYS A 117 15.09 6.33 -1.48
C LYS A 117 14.99 4.82 -1.61
N SER A 118 14.72 4.12 -0.54
CA SER A 118 14.33 2.71 -0.61
C SER A 118 12.89 2.62 -1.09
N PHE A 119 12.57 1.55 -1.81
CA PHE A 119 11.23 1.29 -2.29
C PHE A 119 10.67 0.06 -1.57
N THR A 120 9.42 0.13 -1.19
CA THR A 120 8.64 -1.03 -0.75
C THR A 120 7.90 -1.57 -1.96
N HIS A 121 7.99 -2.87 -2.18
CA HIS A 121 7.30 -3.58 -3.25
C HIS A 121 6.37 -4.61 -2.63
N ILE A 122 5.11 -4.60 -3.06
CA ILE A 122 4.09 -5.58 -2.70
C ILE A 122 3.60 -6.18 -4.00
N SER A 123 3.67 -7.49 -4.15
CA SER A 123 3.26 -8.18 -5.37
C SER A 123 2.44 -9.43 -5.07
N THR A 124 1.62 -9.81 -6.03
CA THR A 124 0.83 -11.05 -6.05
C THR A 124 1.26 -11.91 -7.22
N GLN A 125 1.26 -13.21 -7.01
CA GLN A 125 1.50 -14.18 -8.09
C GLN A 125 0.23 -14.40 -8.93
N TRP A 126 0.35 -15.22 -9.96
CA TRP A 126 -0.78 -15.66 -10.77
C TRP A 126 -1.83 -16.36 -9.90
N GLY A 127 -3.08 -15.93 -9.97
CA GLY A 127 -4.19 -16.47 -9.18
C GLY A 127 -4.24 -16.01 -7.72
N GLU A 128 -3.23 -15.27 -7.23
CA GLU A 128 -3.20 -14.74 -5.88
C GLU A 128 -3.85 -13.37 -5.79
N LYS A 129 -4.33 -13.05 -4.60
CA LYS A 129 -4.83 -11.72 -4.23
C LYS A 129 -4.26 -11.33 -2.88
N SER A 130 -4.07 -10.04 -2.68
CA SER A 130 -3.57 -9.49 -1.41
C SER A 130 -4.26 -8.18 -1.07
N GLN A 131 -4.19 -7.78 0.19
CA GLN A 131 -4.63 -6.49 0.65
C GLN A 131 -3.52 -5.83 1.47
N ALA A 132 -3.32 -4.55 1.27
CA ALA A 132 -2.39 -3.73 2.03
C ALA A 132 -3.09 -2.50 2.59
N ILE A 133 -2.64 -2.05 3.77
CA ILE A 133 -3.03 -0.75 4.33
C ILE A 133 -1.78 0.11 4.36
N LEU A 134 -1.83 1.24 3.68
CA LEU A 134 -0.71 2.19 3.59
C LEU A 134 -0.64 3.08 4.84
N ALA A 135 0.47 3.81 5.00
CA ALA A 135 0.73 4.63 6.17
C ALA A 135 -0.26 5.80 6.37
N ASP A 136 -0.96 6.21 5.31
CA ASP A 136 -2.02 7.23 5.36
C ASP A 136 -3.41 6.66 5.67
N GLY A 137 -3.53 5.34 5.87
CA GLY A 137 -4.79 4.62 6.07
C GLY A 137 -5.48 4.19 4.77
N THR A 138 -4.94 4.50 3.60
CA THR A 138 -5.44 4.02 2.31
C THR A 138 -5.38 2.50 2.25
N LYS A 139 -6.48 1.86 1.83
CA LYS A 139 -6.54 0.42 1.61
C LYS A 139 -6.36 0.12 0.13
N VAL A 140 -5.50 -0.83 -0.17
CA VAL A 140 -5.21 -1.27 -1.54
C VAL A 140 -5.38 -2.77 -1.62
N TRP A 141 -6.22 -3.23 -2.54
CA TRP A 141 -6.31 -4.64 -2.91
C TRP A 141 -5.54 -4.86 -4.21
N LEU A 142 -4.77 -5.90 -4.25
CA LEU A 142 -4.03 -6.35 -5.42
C LEU A 142 -4.68 -7.63 -5.95
N ASN A 143 -5.07 -7.61 -7.22
CA ASN A 143 -5.56 -8.81 -7.91
C ASN A 143 -4.39 -9.68 -8.39
N SER A 144 -4.68 -10.75 -9.10
CA SER A 144 -3.71 -11.68 -9.69
C SER A 144 -2.63 -10.95 -10.49
N LYS A 145 -1.36 -11.35 -10.31
CA LYS A 145 -0.18 -10.81 -11.03
C LYS A 145 -0.13 -9.28 -11.02
N SER A 146 -0.29 -8.70 -9.84
CA SER A 146 -0.30 -7.24 -9.65
C SER A 146 0.83 -6.82 -8.74
N GLU A 147 1.27 -5.58 -8.90
CA GLU A 147 2.37 -4.99 -8.14
C GLU A 147 2.04 -3.57 -7.74
N LEU A 148 2.40 -3.23 -6.51
CA LEU A 148 2.35 -1.91 -5.92
C LEU A 148 3.73 -1.55 -5.41
N SER A 149 4.26 -0.39 -5.78
CA SER A 149 5.52 0.10 -5.23
C SER A 149 5.42 1.56 -4.80
N PHE A 150 6.12 1.91 -3.74
CA PHE A 150 6.20 3.26 -3.21
C PHE A 150 7.50 3.49 -2.46
N ALA A 151 7.94 4.75 -2.43
CA ALA A 151 9.17 5.14 -1.75
C ALA A 151 9.02 5.14 -0.23
N SER A 152 10.13 5.00 0.50
CA SER A 152 10.17 4.99 1.97
C SER A 152 9.71 6.29 2.63
N ASP A 153 9.66 7.39 1.88
CA ASP A 153 9.12 8.69 2.29
C ASP A 153 7.65 8.89 1.87
N TYR A 154 6.96 7.80 1.52
CA TYR A 154 5.52 7.82 1.27
C TYR A 154 4.78 8.40 2.48
N ASN A 155 3.87 9.32 2.21
CA ASN A 155 3.10 10.11 3.16
C ASN A 155 3.88 11.19 3.93
N ASP A 156 5.19 11.33 3.79
CA ASP A 156 5.94 12.47 4.33
C ASP A 156 5.75 13.71 3.45
N GLU A 157 6.28 13.67 2.22
CA GLU A 157 6.18 14.77 1.25
C GLU A 157 5.00 14.62 0.29
N ASN A 158 4.70 13.40 -0.12
CA ASN A 158 3.64 13.10 -1.10
C ASN A 158 3.06 11.70 -0.88
N ARG A 159 1.90 11.42 -1.50
CA ARG A 159 1.25 10.12 -1.52
C ARG A 159 1.31 9.52 -2.93
N SER A 160 2.53 9.27 -3.43
CA SER A 160 2.75 8.74 -4.77
C SER A 160 3.13 7.27 -4.73
N ILE A 161 2.48 6.48 -5.58
CA ILE A 161 2.71 5.06 -5.75
C ILE A 161 2.81 4.71 -7.24
N GLU A 162 3.46 3.59 -7.55
CA GLU A 162 3.43 2.96 -8.87
C GLU A 162 2.59 1.68 -8.79
N ALA A 163 1.79 1.42 -9.83
CA ALA A 163 0.88 0.28 -9.87
C ALA A 163 0.91 -0.43 -11.22
N HIS A 164 1.00 -1.77 -11.19
CA HIS A 164 0.91 -2.66 -12.34
C HIS A 164 -0.09 -3.79 -12.06
N GLY A 165 -0.79 -4.27 -13.10
CA GLY A 165 -1.84 -5.26 -12.95
C GLY A 165 -3.18 -4.63 -12.64
N GLU A 166 -3.97 -5.26 -11.78
CA GLU A 166 -5.28 -4.74 -11.37
C GLU A 166 -5.31 -4.49 -9.87
N LEU A 167 -5.59 -3.25 -9.50
CA LEU A 167 -5.63 -2.79 -8.13
C LEU A 167 -6.92 -2.02 -7.86
N PHE A 168 -7.50 -2.28 -6.70
CA PHE A 168 -8.60 -1.49 -6.18
C PHE A 168 -8.08 -0.63 -5.02
N PHE A 169 -8.44 0.64 -5.04
CA PHE A 169 -8.03 1.63 -4.06
C PHE A 169 -9.25 2.18 -3.31
N ASP A 170 -9.16 2.20 -2.00
CA ASP A 170 -10.04 2.95 -1.10
C ASP A 170 -9.16 3.98 -0.39
N VAL A 171 -9.06 5.16 -1.01
CA VAL A 171 -8.06 6.18 -0.64
C VAL A 171 -8.57 7.01 0.52
N ALA A 172 -7.77 7.10 1.59
CA ALA A 172 -8.02 7.99 2.71
C ALA A 172 -8.10 9.46 2.25
N HIS A 173 -9.15 10.17 2.71
CA HIS A 173 -9.40 11.54 2.28
C HIS A 173 -8.37 12.52 2.89
N ASP A 174 -7.70 13.28 2.01
CA ASP A 174 -6.77 14.34 2.36
C ASP A 174 -6.71 15.36 1.22
N GLN A 175 -7.24 16.57 1.47
CA GLN A 175 -7.31 17.65 0.47
C GLN A 175 -5.96 18.33 0.25
N ASP A 176 -5.11 18.35 1.28
CA ASP A 176 -3.83 19.04 1.24
C ASP A 176 -2.74 18.20 0.55
N LYS A 177 -2.90 16.87 0.56
CA LYS A 177 -1.93 15.94 0.03
C LYS A 177 -2.55 14.95 -0.95
N PRO A 178 -2.60 15.28 -2.26
CA PRO A 178 -3.16 14.40 -3.28
C PRO A 178 -2.49 13.03 -3.31
N PHE A 179 -3.29 11.98 -3.53
CA PHE A 179 -2.82 10.63 -3.78
C PHE A 179 -2.62 10.43 -5.28
N ILE A 180 -1.46 9.95 -5.69
CA ILE A 180 -1.07 9.82 -7.09
C ILE A 180 -0.73 8.37 -7.39
N VAL A 181 -1.43 7.77 -8.35
CA VAL A 181 -1.11 6.44 -8.90
C VAL A 181 -0.46 6.59 -10.25
N ASP A 182 0.80 6.21 -10.38
CA ASP A 182 1.52 6.15 -11.65
C ASP A 182 1.33 4.75 -12.26
N ILE A 183 0.76 4.68 -13.46
CA ILE A 183 0.59 3.44 -14.22
C ILE A 183 1.43 3.45 -15.50
N GLY A 184 2.50 4.23 -15.50
CA GLY A 184 3.48 4.35 -16.58
C GLY A 184 3.19 5.52 -17.52
N LYS A 185 2.27 5.40 -18.45
CA LYS A 185 1.95 6.49 -19.40
C LYS A 185 0.92 7.47 -18.89
N VAL A 186 0.21 7.11 -17.83
CA VAL A 186 -0.90 7.86 -17.25
C VAL A 186 -0.69 7.96 -15.75
N LYS A 187 -1.03 9.11 -15.17
CA LYS A 187 -1.11 9.32 -13.72
C LYS A 187 -2.56 9.60 -13.33
N ILE A 188 -2.95 9.03 -12.23
CA ILE A 188 -4.28 9.18 -11.64
C ILE A 188 -4.10 9.97 -10.36
N ARG A 189 -4.78 11.10 -10.23
CA ARG A 189 -4.75 11.96 -9.05
C ARG A 189 -6.11 11.97 -8.38
N VAL A 190 -6.13 11.75 -7.08
CA VAL A 190 -7.34 11.75 -6.25
C VAL A 190 -7.08 12.39 -4.89
N LEU A 191 -8.14 12.79 -4.17
CA LEU A 191 -8.05 13.35 -2.82
C LEU A 191 -8.63 12.44 -1.74
N GLY A 192 -9.54 11.53 -2.11
CA GLY A 192 -10.22 10.58 -1.24
C GLY A 192 -11.32 9.91 -2.07
N THR A 193 -11.03 8.74 -2.61
CA THR A 193 -11.74 8.19 -3.76
C THR A 193 -11.65 6.69 -3.72
N SER A 194 -12.76 6.00 -4.06
CA SER A 194 -12.78 4.56 -4.26
C SER A 194 -12.84 4.25 -5.76
N PHE A 195 -11.80 3.59 -6.28
CA PHE A 195 -11.67 3.31 -7.72
C PHE A 195 -10.86 2.05 -8.01
N ASN A 196 -11.09 1.46 -9.18
CA ASN A 196 -10.34 0.31 -9.70
C ASN A 196 -9.48 0.74 -10.88
N VAL A 197 -8.28 0.21 -10.95
CA VAL A 197 -7.37 0.40 -12.09
C VAL A 197 -6.94 -0.96 -12.61
N SER A 198 -7.07 -1.17 -13.93
CA SER A 198 -6.50 -2.33 -14.62
C SER A 198 -5.44 -1.89 -15.62
N ASN A 199 -4.19 -2.36 -15.39
CA ASN A 199 -3.01 -2.06 -16.20
C ASN A 199 -2.17 -3.32 -16.42
N TYR A 200 -2.73 -4.40 -16.94
CA TYR A 200 -1.95 -5.60 -17.27
C TYR A 200 -1.12 -5.40 -18.52
N GLU A 201 0.11 -5.87 -18.53
CA GLU A 201 1.07 -5.69 -19.63
C GLU A 201 0.55 -6.19 -20.97
N GLY A 202 -0.18 -7.29 -20.99
CA GLY A 202 -0.73 -7.90 -22.22
C GLY A 202 -2.04 -7.31 -22.71
N ASP A 203 -2.58 -6.27 -22.06
CA ASP A 203 -3.81 -5.60 -22.47
C ASP A 203 -3.52 -4.34 -23.29
N ASP A 204 -4.32 -4.05 -24.30
CA ASP A 204 -4.15 -2.88 -25.15
C ASP A 204 -4.63 -1.58 -24.50
N PHE A 205 -5.40 -1.68 -23.41
CA PHE A 205 -6.03 -0.56 -22.73
C PHE A 205 -5.66 -0.50 -21.24
N PHE A 206 -5.58 0.72 -20.71
CA PHE A 206 -5.79 0.96 -19.30
C PHE A 206 -7.28 1.10 -19.06
N GLU A 207 -7.77 0.51 -17.97
CA GLU A 207 -9.14 0.74 -17.52
C GLU A 207 -9.13 1.39 -16.15
N ILE A 208 -9.92 2.45 -15.98
CA ILE A 208 -10.09 3.14 -14.70
C ILE A 208 -11.59 3.23 -14.43
N SER A 209 -12.07 2.61 -13.36
CA SER A 209 -13.48 2.62 -12.97
C SER A 209 -13.64 3.38 -11.66
N LEU A 210 -14.42 4.44 -11.65
CA LEU A 210 -14.66 5.26 -10.48
C LEU A 210 -15.96 4.86 -9.79
N ILE A 211 -15.86 4.47 -8.51
CA ILE A 211 -16.99 4.09 -7.68
C ILE A 211 -17.48 5.30 -6.87
N GLU A 212 -16.59 5.97 -6.14
CA GLU A 212 -16.93 7.10 -5.28
C GLU A 212 -15.83 8.17 -5.32
N GLY A 213 -16.20 9.44 -5.22
CA GLY A 213 -15.29 10.58 -5.21
C GLY A 213 -15.05 11.18 -6.60
N GLU A 214 -13.84 11.61 -6.88
CA GLU A 214 -13.42 12.21 -8.15
C GLU A 214 -12.03 11.70 -8.54
N VAL A 215 -11.83 11.44 -9.83
CA VAL A 215 -10.54 11.06 -10.42
C VAL A 215 -10.13 12.08 -11.45
N GLU A 216 -8.92 12.62 -11.33
CA GLU A 216 -8.25 13.38 -12.36
C GLU A 216 -7.21 12.49 -13.06
N VAL A 217 -7.24 12.44 -14.39
CA VAL A 217 -6.32 11.65 -15.21
C VAL A 217 -5.37 12.57 -15.98
N LEU A 218 -4.07 12.28 -15.89
CA LEU A 218 -2.99 13.08 -16.45
C LEU A 218 -2.13 12.25 -17.42
N ASP A 219 -1.65 12.86 -18.50
CA ASP A 219 -0.56 12.32 -19.32
C ASP A 219 0.73 12.37 -18.48
N ALA A 220 1.31 11.21 -18.14
CA ALA A 220 2.45 11.13 -17.25
C ALA A 220 3.71 11.84 -17.78
N LYS A 221 3.92 11.78 -19.11
CA LYS A 221 5.09 12.39 -19.77
C LYS A 221 5.02 13.91 -19.83
N LYS A 222 3.82 14.45 -20.09
CA LYS A 222 3.59 15.90 -20.25
C LYS A 222 3.15 16.56 -18.96
N ASN A 223 2.79 15.76 -17.94
CA ASN A 223 2.11 16.18 -16.72
C ASN A 223 0.87 17.07 -17.01
N LYS A 224 0.14 16.74 -18.06
CA LYS A 224 -0.98 17.51 -18.57
C LYS A 224 -2.29 16.79 -18.30
N HIS A 225 -3.27 17.55 -17.80
CA HIS A 225 -4.63 17.07 -17.63
C HIS A 225 -5.19 16.49 -18.94
N MET A 226 -5.82 15.32 -18.84
CA MET A 226 -6.52 14.65 -19.93
C MET A 226 -8.03 14.78 -19.75
N PHE A 227 -8.56 14.26 -18.64
CA PHE A 227 -9.98 14.30 -18.29
C PHE A 227 -10.19 14.00 -16.81
N ASN A 228 -11.43 14.24 -16.34
CA ASN A 228 -11.90 13.80 -15.02
C ASN A 228 -12.92 12.68 -15.18
N LEU A 229 -13.05 11.82 -14.17
CA LEU A 229 -14.14 10.86 -14.01
C LEU A 229 -15.02 11.25 -12.83
N SER A 230 -16.32 11.04 -13.02
CA SER A 230 -17.35 11.07 -12.00
C SER A 230 -17.79 9.65 -11.61
N PRO A 231 -18.42 9.44 -10.45
CA PRO A 231 -18.95 8.13 -10.08
C PRO A 231 -19.80 7.49 -11.17
N SER A 232 -19.74 6.17 -11.28
CA SER A 232 -20.37 5.38 -12.34
C SER A 232 -19.81 5.66 -13.74
N GLN A 233 -18.55 6.10 -13.83
CA GLN A 233 -17.84 6.22 -15.09
C GLN A 233 -16.62 5.30 -15.13
N ARG A 234 -16.42 4.69 -16.31
CA ARG A 234 -15.22 3.94 -16.66
C ARG A 234 -14.53 4.59 -17.84
N ALA A 235 -13.22 4.75 -17.74
CA ALA A 235 -12.37 5.17 -18.86
C ALA A 235 -11.63 3.97 -19.45
N HIS A 236 -11.68 3.82 -20.77
CA HIS A 236 -10.81 2.95 -21.55
C HIS A 236 -9.78 3.82 -22.27
N ILE A 237 -8.50 3.66 -21.96
CA ILE A 237 -7.42 4.47 -22.51
C ILE A 237 -6.48 3.57 -23.30
N ASN A 238 -6.37 3.79 -24.59
CA ASN A 238 -5.47 3.01 -25.45
C ASN A 238 -4.01 3.25 -25.10
N LYS A 239 -3.26 2.19 -24.78
CA LYS A 239 -1.87 2.26 -24.34
C LYS A 239 -0.89 2.77 -25.39
N HIS A 240 -1.22 2.69 -26.68
CA HIS A 240 -0.32 3.09 -27.74
C HIS A 240 -0.38 4.59 -28.03
N ASN A 241 -1.59 5.16 -28.04
CA ASN A 241 -1.82 6.53 -28.51
C ASN A 241 -2.51 7.45 -27.50
N LEU A 242 -2.87 6.94 -26.30
CA LEU A 242 -3.57 7.63 -25.21
C LEU A 242 -4.94 8.20 -25.63
N LYS A 243 -5.54 7.74 -26.73
CA LYS A 243 -6.94 8.02 -27.00
C LYS A 243 -7.80 7.31 -25.96
N TYR A 244 -8.84 7.96 -25.52
CA TYR A 244 -9.70 7.44 -24.46
C TYR A 244 -11.18 7.56 -24.83
N GLU A 245 -11.97 6.70 -24.19
CA GLU A 245 -13.42 6.70 -24.19
C GLU A 245 -13.90 6.63 -22.75
N ILE A 246 -14.92 7.42 -22.40
CA ILE A 246 -15.56 7.40 -21.08
C ILE A 246 -16.96 6.82 -21.26
N ILE A 247 -17.25 5.76 -20.50
CA ILE A 247 -18.50 5.01 -20.55
C ILE A 247 -19.20 5.18 -19.20
N ASN A 248 -20.51 5.50 -19.23
CA ASN A 248 -21.34 5.51 -18.05
C ASN A 248 -21.90 4.10 -17.84
N GLU A 249 -21.56 3.48 -16.72
CA GLU A 249 -22.01 2.13 -16.37
C GLU A 249 -21.94 1.88 -14.86
N ASP A 250 -22.48 0.76 -14.41
CA ASP A 250 -22.33 0.34 -13.02
C ASP A 250 -20.88 -0.06 -12.71
N THR A 251 -20.13 0.85 -12.08
CA THR A 251 -18.73 0.62 -11.72
C THR A 251 -18.55 -0.18 -10.43
N GLU A 252 -19.63 -0.46 -9.66
CA GLU A 252 -19.61 -1.38 -8.52
C GLU A 252 -19.12 -2.78 -8.92
N GLU A 253 -19.39 -3.18 -10.17
CA GLU A 253 -18.93 -4.44 -10.75
C GLU A 253 -17.40 -4.57 -10.72
N ALA A 254 -16.67 -3.45 -10.86
CA ALA A 254 -15.21 -3.43 -10.92
C ALA A 254 -14.54 -3.80 -9.60
N LYS A 255 -15.24 -3.74 -8.46
CA LYS A 255 -14.72 -4.14 -7.14
C LYS A 255 -15.13 -5.55 -6.71
N LEU A 256 -15.97 -6.26 -7.46
CA LEU A 256 -16.49 -7.58 -7.06
C LEU A 256 -15.38 -8.60 -6.79
N TRP A 257 -14.26 -8.49 -7.48
CA TRP A 257 -13.13 -9.38 -7.29
C TRP A 257 -12.48 -9.26 -5.89
N THR A 258 -12.60 -8.10 -5.21
CA THR A 258 -12.13 -7.92 -3.82
C THR A 258 -12.94 -8.77 -2.84
N ALA A 259 -14.18 -9.12 -3.19
CA ALA A 259 -15.06 -10.01 -2.45
C ALA A 259 -15.06 -11.45 -3.02
N ASN A 260 -14.01 -11.83 -3.75
CA ASN A 260 -13.88 -13.13 -4.39
C ASN A 260 -15.03 -13.48 -5.37
N LYS A 261 -15.51 -12.48 -6.11
CA LYS A 261 -16.50 -12.66 -7.17
C LYS A 261 -15.92 -12.18 -8.50
N LEU A 262 -15.97 -13.01 -9.54
CA LEU A 262 -15.57 -12.61 -10.89
C LEU A 262 -16.81 -12.41 -11.74
N LEU A 263 -17.07 -11.17 -12.13
CA LEU A 263 -18.09 -10.87 -13.14
C LEU A 263 -17.42 -10.74 -14.52
N ILE A 264 -17.87 -11.55 -15.44
CA ILE A 264 -17.61 -11.39 -16.87
C ILE A 264 -18.92 -10.93 -17.47
N HIS A 265 -18.96 -9.69 -17.99
CA HIS A 265 -20.16 -9.07 -18.51
C HIS A 265 -19.98 -8.70 -19.97
N ASN A 266 -20.85 -9.24 -20.85
CA ASN A 266 -20.88 -8.94 -22.28
C ASN A 266 -19.49 -9.01 -22.95
N ALA A 267 -18.64 -9.95 -22.53
CA ALA A 267 -17.24 -10.02 -22.94
C ALA A 267 -17.06 -10.90 -24.20
N THR A 268 -16.07 -10.57 -25.03
CA THR A 268 -15.61 -11.46 -26.11
C THR A 268 -15.01 -12.73 -25.52
N VAL A 269 -14.86 -13.77 -26.34
CA VAL A 269 -14.12 -14.99 -25.96
C VAL A 269 -12.73 -14.62 -25.42
N TYR A 270 -11.98 -13.80 -26.15
CA TYR A 270 -10.64 -13.38 -25.76
C TYR A 270 -10.62 -12.72 -24.38
N THR A 271 -11.47 -11.72 -24.16
CA THR A 271 -11.56 -10.99 -22.89
C THR A 271 -11.98 -11.93 -21.74
N ALA A 272 -12.96 -12.80 -21.99
CA ALA A 272 -13.41 -13.77 -20.99
C ALA A 272 -12.28 -14.74 -20.59
N ILE A 273 -11.56 -15.29 -21.57
CA ILE A 273 -10.41 -16.18 -21.33
C ILE A 273 -9.33 -15.45 -20.52
N LYS A 274 -8.95 -14.22 -20.89
CA LYS A 274 -7.95 -13.45 -20.14
C LYS A 274 -8.35 -13.22 -18.67
N LYS A 275 -9.62 -12.91 -18.41
CA LYS A 275 -10.13 -12.78 -17.04
C LYS A 275 -10.09 -14.12 -16.27
N LEU A 276 -10.44 -15.25 -16.92
CA LEU A 276 -10.39 -16.58 -16.33
C LEU A 276 -8.95 -17.04 -16.06
N GLU A 277 -8.01 -16.79 -16.98
CA GLU A 277 -6.60 -17.06 -16.76
C GLU A 277 -6.08 -16.39 -15.48
N ARG A 278 -6.40 -15.11 -15.30
CA ARG A 278 -6.01 -14.33 -14.12
C ARG A 278 -6.70 -14.85 -12.86
N TRP A 279 -7.99 -15.20 -12.96
CA TRP A 279 -8.78 -15.64 -11.83
C TRP A 279 -8.31 -17.00 -11.27
N TYR A 280 -8.05 -17.96 -12.15
CA TYR A 280 -7.63 -19.30 -11.77
C TYR A 280 -6.11 -19.50 -11.71
N GLY A 281 -5.34 -18.53 -12.17
CA GLY A 281 -3.87 -18.63 -12.22
C GLY A 281 -3.35 -19.67 -13.22
N VAL A 282 -4.05 -19.87 -14.33
CA VAL A 282 -3.72 -20.87 -15.35
C VAL A 282 -3.63 -20.26 -16.74
N ASN A 283 -2.89 -20.88 -17.65
CA ASN A 283 -2.87 -20.51 -19.06
C ASN A 283 -3.99 -21.23 -19.80
N ILE A 284 -4.83 -20.51 -20.53
CA ILE A 284 -5.94 -21.09 -21.30
C ILE A 284 -5.73 -20.89 -22.80
N SER A 285 -5.49 -21.95 -23.53
CA SER A 285 -5.49 -21.92 -24.98
C SER A 285 -6.85 -22.38 -25.52
N TYR A 286 -7.35 -21.70 -26.53
CA TYR A 286 -8.64 -22.07 -27.14
C TYR A 286 -8.58 -22.12 -28.65
N SER A 287 -9.46 -22.91 -29.23
CA SER A 287 -9.64 -23.03 -30.67
C SER A 287 -11.10 -23.33 -31.03
N GLN A 288 -11.50 -22.97 -32.22
CA GLN A 288 -12.84 -23.26 -32.75
C GLN A 288 -14.01 -22.73 -31.88
N LEU A 289 -13.77 -21.70 -31.11
CA LEU A 289 -14.83 -20.96 -30.42
C LEU A 289 -15.34 -19.84 -31.33
N ASP A 290 -16.64 -19.57 -31.28
CA ASP A 290 -17.29 -18.50 -32.06
C ASP A 290 -16.94 -17.14 -31.42
N GLU A 291 -16.05 -16.39 -32.06
CA GLU A 291 -15.58 -15.10 -31.56
C GLU A 291 -16.64 -13.98 -31.65
N SER A 292 -17.74 -14.19 -32.36
CA SER A 292 -18.87 -13.26 -32.38
C SER A 292 -19.72 -13.32 -31.11
N LYS A 293 -19.63 -14.41 -30.35
CA LYS A 293 -20.39 -14.58 -29.11
C LYS A 293 -19.88 -13.69 -28.00
N ARG A 294 -20.81 -13.27 -27.17
CA ARG A 294 -20.57 -12.55 -25.95
C ARG A 294 -20.97 -13.39 -24.76
N TYR A 295 -20.18 -13.30 -23.71
CA TYR A 295 -20.34 -14.10 -22.50
C TYR A 295 -20.64 -13.23 -21.30
N THR A 296 -21.59 -13.68 -20.48
CA THR A 296 -21.91 -13.06 -19.19
C THR A 296 -22.05 -14.17 -18.14
N PHE A 297 -21.21 -14.16 -17.13
CA PHE A 297 -21.31 -15.02 -15.94
C PHE A 297 -20.72 -14.36 -14.71
N LEU A 298 -21.27 -14.73 -13.58
CA LEU A 298 -20.76 -14.38 -12.26
C LEU A 298 -20.24 -15.68 -11.61
N LEU A 299 -18.94 -15.69 -11.30
CA LEU A 299 -18.28 -16.76 -10.58
C LEU A 299 -18.03 -16.32 -9.14
N ASN A 300 -18.21 -17.24 -8.19
CA ASN A 300 -17.93 -17.01 -6.77
C ASN A 300 -16.85 -17.99 -6.29
N THR A 301 -17.25 -19.21 -5.97
CA THR A 301 -16.39 -20.24 -5.38
C THR A 301 -16.18 -21.43 -6.29
N GLU A 302 -16.72 -21.39 -7.51
CA GLU A 302 -16.61 -22.48 -8.48
C GLU A 302 -15.14 -22.73 -8.81
N SER A 303 -14.75 -23.98 -8.74
CA SER A 303 -13.44 -24.42 -9.24
C SER A 303 -13.38 -24.30 -10.76
N LEU A 304 -12.17 -24.27 -11.31
CA LEU A 304 -11.96 -24.24 -12.75
C LEU A 304 -12.71 -25.37 -13.49
N ARG A 305 -12.73 -26.57 -12.92
CA ARG A 305 -13.44 -27.72 -13.51
C ARG A 305 -14.95 -27.51 -13.50
N GLU A 306 -15.51 -27.09 -12.38
CA GLU A 306 -16.95 -26.78 -12.29
C GLU A 306 -17.36 -25.70 -13.27
N PHE A 307 -16.54 -24.65 -13.40
CA PHE A 307 -16.76 -23.62 -14.40
C PHE A 307 -16.74 -24.18 -15.82
N LEU A 308 -15.74 -24.99 -16.19
CA LEU A 308 -15.64 -25.57 -17.53
C LEU A 308 -16.82 -26.51 -17.84
N ASP A 309 -17.30 -27.27 -16.85
CA ASP A 309 -18.50 -28.11 -16.98
C ASP A 309 -19.77 -27.28 -17.18
N LEU A 310 -19.91 -26.14 -16.48
CA LEU A 310 -21.01 -25.20 -16.69
C LEU A 310 -20.91 -24.51 -18.06
N PHE A 311 -19.71 -24.09 -18.43
CA PHE A 311 -19.47 -23.47 -19.73
C PHE A 311 -19.79 -24.40 -20.91
N ASN A 312 -19.45 -25.71 -20.76
CA ASN A 312 -19.78 -26.72 -21.77
C ASN A 312 -21.31 -26.93 -21.97
N LYS A 313 -22.13 -26.63 -20.95
CA LYS A 313 -23.60 -26.66 -21.11
C LYS A 313 -24.14 -25.50 -21.94
N ILE A 314 -23.44 -24.36 -21.96
CA ILE A 314 -23.85 -23.16 -22.68
C ILE A 314 -23.22 -23.11 -24.08
N THR A 315 -21.94 -23.44 -24.15
CA THR A 315 -21.15 -23.51 -25.37
C THR A 315 -20.50 -24.88 -25.42
N PRO A 316 -20.96 -25.78 -26.31
CA PRO A 316 -20.39 -27.12 -26.41
C PRO A 316 -18.89 -27.07 -26.68
N ILE A 317 -18.10 -27.60 -25.74
CA ILE A 317 -16.64 -27.65 -25.81
C ILE A 317 -16.09 -29.02 -25.45
N GLU A 318 -14.89 -29.30 -25.88
CA GLU A 318 -13.99 -30.26 -25.28
C GLU A 318 -12.90 -29.54 -24.55
N TYR A 319 -12.48 -30.02 -23.37
CA TYR A 319 -11.39 -29.39 -22.63
C TYR A 319 -10.47 -30.43 -21.99
N GLU A 320 -9.22 -30.05 -21.86
CA GLU A 320 -8.19 -30.84 -21.16
C GLU A 320 -7.49 -29.92 -20.17
N ILE A 321 -7.32 -30.37 -18.92
CA ILE A 321 -6.63 -29.65 -17.85
C ILE A 321 -5.30 -30.34 -17.58
N TYR A 322 -4.22 -29.61 -17.72
CA TYR A 322 -2.86 -29.97 -17.33
C TYR A 322 -2.45 -29.05 -16.18
N ASP A 323 -1.49 -29.38 -15.35
CA ASP A 323 -1.08 -28.67 -14.15
C ASP A 323 -1.46 -27.15 -14.12
N ASN A 324 -0.80 -26.33 -14.93
CA ASN A 324 -1.03 -24.88 -15.02
C ASN A 324 -1.60 -24.43 -16.37
N SER A 325 -2.15 -25.36 -17.17
CA SER A 325 -2.69 -25.01 -18.48
C SER A 325 -3.99 -25.76 -18.80
N VAL A 326 -4.84 -25.10 -19.57
CA VAL A 326 -6.09 -25.65 -20.06
C VAL A 326 -6.15 -25.49 -21.56
N LYS A 327 -6.57 -26.54 -22.27
CA LYS A 327 -6.91 -26.46 -23.69
C LYS A 327 -8.41 -26.56 -23.84
N ILE A 328 -9.01 -25.64 -24.57
CA ILE A 328 -10.44 -25.61 -24.87
C ILE A 328 -10.61 -25.69 -26.39
N LYS A 329 -11.51 -26.56 -26.83
CA LYS A 329 -11.86 -26.68 -28.25
C LYS A 329 -13.37 -26.64 -28.40
N GLY A 330 -13.89 -25.76 -29.25
CA GLY A 330 -15.30 -25.76 -29.64
C GLY A 330 -15.69 -27.01 -30.44
N LYS A 331 -16.91 -27.49 -30.20
CA LYS A 331 -17.49 -28.63 -30.95
C LYS A 331 -18.23 -28.19 -32.17
#